data_e9bf97330f6b4c89cb84d5cbe1a2ed16
#
_entry.id   e9bf97330f6b4c89cb84d5cbe1a2ed16
#
_cell.length_a   1.000
_cell.length_b   1.000
_cell.length_c   1.000
_cell.angle_alpha   90.00
_cell.angle_beta   90.00
_cell.angle_gamma   90.00
#
_symmetry.space_group_name_H-M   'P 1'
#
loop_
_entity.id
_entity.type
_entity.pdbx_description
1 polymer ?
#
loop_
_entity_poly.entity_id
_entity_poly.type
_entity_poly.pdbx_seq_one_letter_code
_entity_poly.pdbx_strand_id
1 'polypeptide(L)'
;MRAYADSSFILRLVNGEADSPQTIAAYRRLGSPKLFFVPLHALEVRNAILQRAFHKRRSVSSRERQHVARERDAALARLERLVARRALLDVTLDMDAAITRAADLSTVHTERFGARAIDLLHVAGALTLESELFLTTDARQAQLAKAEGLKVASVE
;
A
#
# COMPACT_ATOMS: atom_id res chain seq x y z
N MET A 1 -15.04 4.61 -10.15
CA MET A 1 -14.46 3.34 -9.63
C MET A 1 -13.75 3.64 -8.32
N ARG A 2 -14.19 2.99 -7.24
CA ARG A 2 -13.60 3.09 -5.90
C ARG A 2 -12.45 2.08 -5.82
N ALA A 3 -11.23 2.57 -5.66
CA ALA A 3 -10.06 1.72 -5.66
C ALA A 3 -9.29 1.82 -4.34
N TYR A 4 -8.84 0.68 -3.85
CA TYR A 4 -7.98 0.54 -2.69
C TYR A 4 -6.69 -0.17 -3.10
N ALA A 5 -5.58 0.22 -2.55
CA ALA A 5 -4.32 -0.47 -2.75
C ALA A 5 -3.72 -0.81 -1.39
N ASP A 6 -2.96 -1.89 -1.27
CA ASP A 6 -2.17 -2.12 -0.08
C ASP A 6 -1.03 -1.10 0.04
N SER A 7 -0.45 -1.00 1.23
CA SER A 7 0.65 -0.06 1.48
C SER A 7 1.88 -0.36 0.65
N SER A 8 2.13 -1.62 0.27
CA SER A 8 3.27 -2.01 -0.55
C SER A 8 3.13 -1.48 -1.98
N PHE A 9 1.92 -1.52 -2.54
CA PHE A 9 1.63 -0.95 -3.84
C PHE A 9 1.79 0.59 -3.82
N ILE A 10 1.23 1.26 -2.80
CA ILE A 10 1.38 2.71 -2.64
C ILE A 10 2.86 3.10 -2.49
N LEU A 11 3.64 2.35 -1.72
CA LEU A 11 5.08 2.59 -1.56
C LEU A 11 5.81 2.51 -2.91
N ARG A 12 5.44 1.58 -3.79
CA ARG A 12 6.01 1.49 -5.14
C ARG A 12 5.64 2.69 -6.01
N LEU A 13 4.43 3.23 -5.89
CA LEU A 13 4.06 4.48 -6.56
C LEU A 13 4.89 5.66 -6.04
N VAL A 14 5.14 5.71 -4.73
CA VAL A 14 5.98 6.74 -4.09
C VAL A 14 7.44 6.62 -4.51
N ASN A 15 7.98 5.41 -4.63
CA ASN A 15 9.35 5.19 -5.09
C ASN A 15 9.56 5.58 -6.56
N GLY A 16 8.50 5.57 -7.37
CA GLY A 16 8.49 6.04 -8.73
C GLY A 16 8.97 5.02 -9.76
N GLU A 17 9.06 5.46 -11.01
CA GLU A 17 9.29 4.59 -12.18
C GLU A 17 10.66 3.90 -12.17
N ALA A 18 11.69 4.58 -11.66
CA ALA A 18 13.05 4.02 -11.61
C ALA A 18 13.14 2.75 -10.74
N ASP A 19 12.43 2.74 -9.61
CA ASP A 19 12.45 1.63 -8.66
C ASP A 19 11.32 0.60 -8.91
N SER A 20 10.25 0.99 -9.60
CA SER A 20 9.04 0.16 -9.74
C SER A 20 8.35 0.33 -11.11
N PRO A 21 9.07 0.10 -12.23
CA PRO A 21 8.54 0.39 -13.56
C PRO A 21 7.31 -0.44 -13.91
N GLN A 22 7.28 -1.72 -13.52
CA GLN A 22 6.14 -2.61 -13.79
C GLN A 22 4.87 -2.17 -13.06
N THR A 23 5.00 -1.80 -11.77
CA THR A 23 3.88 -1.31 -10.96
C THR A 23 3.31 0.00 -11.54
N ILE A 24 4.17 0.93 -11.92
CA ILE A 24 3.75 2.19 -12.55
C ILE A 24 3.07 1.94 -13.89
N ALA A 25 3.63 1.06 -14.73
CA ALA A 25 3.03 0.70 -16.01
C ALA A 25 1.65 0.04 -15.83
N ALA A 26 1.52 -0.88 -14.87
CA ALA A 26 0.25 -1.52 -14.55
C ALA A 26 -0.79 -0.51 -14.03
N TYR A 27 -0.39 0.39 -13.15
CA TYR A 27 -1.26 1.45 -12.64
C TYR A 27 -1.76 2.38 -13.76
N ARG A 28 -0.87 2.75 -14.69
CA ARG A 28 -1.22 3.54 -15.88
C ARG A 28 -2.19 2.81 -16.80
N ARG A 29 -1.99 1.50 -17.05
CA ARG A 29 -2.93 0.69 -17.86
C ARG A 29 -4.34 0.63 -17.27
N LEU A 30 -4.47 0.73 -15.96
CA LEU A 30 -5.76 0.82 -15.27
C LEU A 30 -6.40 2.22 -15.33
N GLY A 31 -5.78 3.17 -16.04
CA GLY A 31 -6.23 4.55 -16.11
C GLY A 31 -5.86 5.39 -14.89
N SER A 32 -4.87 4.98 -14.11
CA SER A 32 -4.41 5.67 -12.89
C SER A 32 -5.57 6.03 -11.95
N PRO A 33 -6.33 5.04 -11.45
CA PRO A 33 -7.49 5.31 -10.61
C PRO A 33 -7.06 6.05 -9.33
N LYS A 34 -7.93 6.90 -8.82
CA LYS A 34 -7.73 7.50 -7.49
C LYS A 34 -7.83 6.41 -6.43
N LEU A 35 -6.85 6.35 -5.54
CA LEU A 35 -6.76 5.32 -4.51
C LEU A 35 -7.22 5.89 -3.17
N PHE A 36 -8.03 5.15 -2.44
CA PHE A 36 -8.33 5.47 -1.06
C PHE A 36 -7.05 5.43 -0.22
N PHE A 37 -6.87 6.44 0.62
CA PHE A 37 -5.72 6.60 1.50
C PHE A 37 -6.24 6.84 2.91
N VAL A 38 -5.97 5.90 3.79
CA VAL A 38 -6.44 5.90 5.18
C VAL A 38 -5.26 6.09 6.16
N PRO A 39 -5.49 6.43 7.43
CA PRO A 39 -4.42 6.59 8.42
C PRO A 39 -3.45 5.41 8.52
N LEU A 40 -3.94 4.18 8.30
CA LEU A 40 -3.10 2.98 8.23
C LEU A 40 -2.04 3.08 7.12
N HIS A 41 -2.44 3.51 5.92
CA HIS A 41 -1.50 3.73 4.82
C HIS A 41 -0.46 4.81 5.16
N ALA A 42 -0.91 5.90 5.76
CA ALA A 42 -0.01 7.00 6.15
C ALA A 42 1.07 6.51 7.12
N LEU A 43 0.69 5.69 8.10
CA LEU A 43 1.62 5.10 9.05
C LEU A 43 2.59 4.13 8.35
N GLU A 44 2.09 3.16 7.61
CA GLU A 44 2.92 2.11 7.02
C GLU A 44 3.86 2.63 5.94
N VAL A 45 3.37 3.48 5.02
CA VAL A 45 4.19 4.02 3.92
C VAL A 45 5.27 4.94 4.48
N ARG A 46 4.95 5.84 5.43
CA ARG A 46 5.95 6.68 6.09
C ARG A 46 6.97 5.85 6.84
N ASN A 47 6.52 4.87 7.62
CA ASN A 47 7.40 3.99 8.37
C ASN A 47 8.33 3.19 7.45
N ALA A 48 7.83 2.66 6.33
CA ALA A 48 8.65 1.94 5.35
C ALA A 48 9.73 2.82 4.72
N ILE A 49 9.41 4.08 4.39
CA ILE A 49 10.40 5.06 3.88
C ILE A 49 11.49 5.30 4.92
N LEU A 50 11.11 5.52 6.19
CA LEU A 50 12.04 5.78 7.29
C LEU A 50 12.90 4.55 7.61
N GLN A 51 12.32 3.35 7.62
CA GLN A 51 13.05 2.10 7.82
C GLN A 51 14.06 1.84 6.70
N ARG A 52 13.70 2.08 5.44
CA ARG A 52 14.64 1.98 4.31
C ARG A 52 15.84 2.92 4.53
N ALA A 53 15.61 4.14 4.95
CA ALA A 53 16.66 5.10 5.26
C ALA A 53 17.53 4.63 6.45
N PHE A 54 16.91 4.11 7.50
CA PHE A 54 17.62 3.55 8.67
C PHE A 54 18.58 2.42 8.25
N HIS A 55 18.10 1.44 7.49
CA HIS A 55 18.92 0.31 7.04
C HIS A 55 20.05 0.77 6.10
N LYS A 56 19.74 1.62 5.11
CA LYS A 56 20.76 2.15 4.19
C LYS A 56 21.87 2.91 4.93
N ARG A 57 21.52 3.76 5.90
CA ARG A 57 22.50 4.53 6.67
C ARG A 57 23.51 3.66 7.44
N ARG A 58 23.14 2.44 7.80
CA ARG A 58 24.01 1.52 8.53
C ARG A 58 25.02 0.81 7.61
N SER A 59 24.74 0.74 6.31
CA SER A 59 25.56 0.04 5.31
C SER A 59 26.40 0.97 4.44
N VAL A 60 26.34 2.29 4.64
CA VAL A 60 27.03 3.28 3.81
C VAL A 60 28.00 4.14 4.62
N SER A 61 28.98 4.74 3.92
CA SER A 61 29.94 5.68 4.51
C SER A 61 29.29 6.99 5.01
N SER A 62 30.01 7.73 5.84
CA SER A 62 29.52 9.03 6.35
C SER A 62 29.18 10.02 5.23
N ARG A 63 29.93 9.99 4.10
CA ARG A 63 29.67 10.86 2.94
C ARG A 63 28.34 10.51 2.25
N GLU A 64 27.99 9.25 2.19
CA GLU A 64 26.79 8.76 1.52
C GLU A 64 25.52 8.93 2.37
N ARG A 65 25.67 9.16 3.69
CA ARG A 65 24.51 9.37 4.59
C ARG A 65 23.66 10.59 4.21
N GLN A 66 24.27 11.64 3.66
CA GLN A 66 23.51 12.78 3.12
C GLN A 66 22.68 12.40 1.90
N HIS A 67 23.19 11.52 1.05
CA HIS A 67 22.43 11.01 -0.09
C HIS A 67 21.20 10.21 0.38
N VAL A 68 21.38 9.33 1.37
CA VAL A 68 20.26 8.58 1.98
C VAL A 68 19.21 9.51 2.57
N ALA A 69 19.61 10.59 3.22
CA ALA A 69 18.68 11.59 3.77
C ALA A 69 17.89 12.29 2.65
N ARG A 70 18.56 12.68 1.56
CA ARG A 70 17.89 13.29 0.39
C ARG A 70 16.91 12.33 -0.29
N GLU A 71 17.26 11.05 -0.45
CA GLU A 71 16.34 10.03 -1.00
C GLU A 71 15.09 9.88 -0.13
N ARG A 72 15.27 9.82 1.20
CA ARG A 72 14.17 9.76 2.17
C ARG A 72 13.24 10.97 2.02
N ASP A 73 13.81 12.18 2.05
CA ASP A 73 13.05 13.42 1.98
C ASP A 73 12.31 13.56 0.63
N ALA A 74 12.95 13.13 -0.46
CA ALA A 74 12.33 13.09 -1.78
C ALA A 74 11.16 12.10 -1.83
N ALA A 75 11.26 10.95 -1.18
CA ALA A 75 10.17 9.97 -1.10
C ALA A 75 8.99 10.52 -0.28
N LEU A 76 9.25 11.13 0.88
CA LEU A 76 8.20 11.78 1.69
C LEU A 76 7.51 12.90 0.91
N ALA A 77 8.27 13.75 0.21
CA ALA A 77 7.71 14.80 -0.62
C ALA A 77 6.87 14.25 -1.79
N ARG A 78 7.23 13.10 -2.37
CA ARG A 78 6.40 12.44 -3.40
C ARG A 78 5.09 11.93 -2.82
N LEU A 79 5.09 11.33 -1.63
CA LEU A 79 3.87 10.93 -0.95
C LEU A 79 2.92 12.12 -0.74
N GLU A 80 3.43 13.22 -0.23
CA GLU A 80 2.65 14.44 -0.02
C GLU A 80 2.08 15.01 -1.34
N ARG A 81 2.86 14.97 -2.42
CA ARG A 81 2.36 15.37 -3.75
C ARG A 81 1.26 14.48 -4.28
N LEU A 82 1.31 13.16 -4.05
CA LEU A 82 0.25 12.25 -4.46
C LEU A 82 -1.07 12.55 -3.73
N VAL A 83 -1.00 12.88 -2.43
CA VAL A 83 -2.16 13.33 -1.65
C VAL A 83 -2.66 14.70 -2.15
N ALA A 84 -1.77 15.67 -2.29
CA ALA A 84 -2.13 17.03 -2.73
C ALA A 84 -2.78 17.05 -4.13
N ARG A 85 -2.34 16.17 -5.04
CA ARG A 85 -2.91 16.02 -6.39
C ARG A 85 -4.14 15.11 -6.42
N ARG A 86 -4.57 14.60 -5.27
CA ARG A 86 -5.72 13.69 -5.12
C ARG A 86 -5.59 12.38 -5.93
N ALA A 87 -4.38 11.94 -6.21
CA ALA A 87 -4.12 10.57 -6.66
C ALA A 87 -4.33 9.58 -5.51
N LEU A 88 -3.95 9.99 -4.30
CA LEU A 88 -4.33 9.37 -3.04
C LEU A 88 -5.43 10.22 -2.39
N LEU A 89 -6.61 9.63 -2.20
CA LEU A 89 -7.76 10.28 -1.59
C LEU A 89 -7.77 10.00 -0.10
N ASP A 90 -7.52 11.02 0.69
CA ASP A 90 -7.65 10.93 2.15
C ASP A 90 -9.12 10.65 2.51
N VAL A 91 -9.37 9.51 3.13
CA VAL A 91 -10.69 9.04 3.53
C VAL A 91 -10.67 8.48 4.94
N THR A 92 -11.78 8.66 5.65
CA THR A 92 -11.95 8.08 6.98
C THR A 92 -12.32 6.61 6.84
N LEU A 93 -11.63 5.74 7.57
CA LEU A 93 -11.97 4.33 7.73
C LEU A 93 -12.48 4.10 9.15
N ASP A 94 -13.64 3.47 9.28
CA ASP A 94 -14.07 2.92 10.56
C ASP A 94 -13.14 1.77 10.93
N MET A 95 -12.17 2.07 11.78
CA MET A 95 -11.12 1.13 12.15
C MET A 95 -11.66 -0.02 13.00
N ASP A 96 -12.63 0.22 13.85
CA ASP A 96 -13.24 -0.83 14.70
C ASP A 96 -14.00 -1.82 13.83
N ALA A 97 -14.77 -1.33 12.87
CA ALA A 97 -15.44 -2.18 11.88
C ALA A 97 -14.44 -2.95 11.02
N ALA A 98 -13.35 -2.31 10.58
CA ALA A 98 -12.32 -2.96 9.78
C ALA A 98 -11.58 -4.06 10.57
N ILE A 99 -11.25 -3.83 11.84
CA ILE A 99 -10.61 -4.83 12.71
C ILE A 99 -11.55 -6.01 12.95
N THR A 100 -12.83 -5.76 13.25
CA THR A 100 -13.83 -6.82 13.42
C THR A 100 -13.93 -7.67 12.17
N ARG A 101 -14.03 -7.05 11.00
CA ARG A 101 -14.06 -7.76 9.71
C ARG A 101 -12.77 -8.53 9.44
N ALA A 102 -11.61 -7.97 9.78
CA ALA A 102 -10.32 -8.65 9.62
C ALA A 102 -10.23 -9.91 10.49
N ALA A 103 -10.80 -9.88 11.71
CA ALA A 103 -10.89 -11.05 12.59
C ALA A 103 -11.77 -12.17 11.97
N ASP A 104 -12.91 -11.81 11.37
CA ASP A 104 -13.75 -12.77 10.66
C ASP A 104 -13.02 -13.37 9.45
N LEU A 105 -12.35 -12.53 8.64
CA LEU A 105 -11.52 -12.99 7.52
C LEU A 105 -10.39 -13.92 7.98
N SER A 106 -9.79 -13.64 9.14
CA SER A 106 -8.73 -14.48 9.71
C SER A 106 -9.23 -15.90 9.97
N THR A 107 -10.40 -16.02 10.56
CA THR A 107 -11.01 -17.32 10.86
C THR A 107 -11.20 -18.19 9.60
N VAL A 108 -11.55 -17.55 8.48
CA VAL A 108 -11.85 -18.27 7.23
C VAL A 108 -10.61 -18.51 6.38
N HIS A 109 -9.66 -17.57 6.37
CA HIS A 109 -8.65 -17.51 5.31
C HIS A 109 -7.21 -17.66 5.77
N THR A 110 -6.89 -17.45 7.06
CA THR A 110 -5.49 -17.43 7.50
C THR A 110 -4.81 -18.78 7.26
N GLU A 111 -5.43 -19.89 7.63
CA GLU A 111 -4.86 -21.22 7.40
C GLU A 111 -4.75 -21.56 5.90
N ARG A 112 -5.64 -21.02 5.09
CA ARG A 112 -5.69 -21.30 3.65
C ARG A 112 -4.63 -20.53 2.86
N PHE A 113 -4.42 -19.25 3.18
CA PHE A 113 -3.56 -18.36 2.38
C PHE A 113 -2.30 -17.91 3.12
N GLY A 114 -2.15 -18.21 4.40
CA GLY A 114 -1.05 -17.73 5.23
C GLY A 114 -1.04 -16.21 5.38
N ALA A 115 -2.22 -15.57 5.39
CA ALA A 115 -2.37 -14.13 5.47
C ALA A 115 -1.93 -13.62 6.85
N ARG A 116 -1.18 -12.52 6.87
CA ARG A 116 -0.80 -11.83 8.11
C ARG A 116 -1.91 -10.87 8.53
N ALA A 117 -1.94 -10.51 9.81
CA ALA A 117 -2.97 -9.61 10.35
C ALA A 117 -3.10 -8.30 9.57
N ILE A 118 -1.98 -7.73 9.12
CA ILE A 118 -1.99 -6.50 8.34
C ILE A 118 -2.57 -6.69 6.93
N ASP A 119 -2.33 -7.85 6.31
CA ASP A 119 -2.89 -8.20 4.99
C ASP A 119 -4.41 -8.33 5.08
N LEU A 120 -4.90 -8.98 6.14
CA LEU A 120 -6.33 -9.09 6.46
C LEU A 120 -6.96 -7.71 6.69
N LEU A 121 -6.27 -6.84 7.41
CA LEU A 121 -6.76 -5.49 7.73
C LEU A 121 -6.89 -4.62 6.47
N HIS A 122 -5.97 -4.74 5.51
CA HIS A 122 -6.08 -4.04 4.23
C HIS A 122 -7.28 -4.54 3.40
N VAL A 123 -7.48 -5.85 3.32
CA VAL A 123 -8.65 -6.39 2.59
C VAL A 123 -9.95 -6.02 3.31
N ALA A 124 -9.98 -6.11 4.63
CA ALA A 124 -11.13 -5.68 5.43
C ALA A 124 -11.43 -4.19 5.26
N GLY A 125 -10.41 -3.35 5.25
CA GLY A 125 -10.54 -1.91 4.99
C GLY A 125 -11.10 -1.61 3.60
N ALA A 126 -10.61 -2.31 2.58
CA ALA A 126 -11.15 -2.20 1.22
C ALA A 126 -12.64 -2.57 1.15
N LEU A 127 -13.04 -3.65 1.82
CA LEU A 127 -14.43 -4.09 1.91
C LEU A 127 -15.31 -3.11 2.70
N THR A 128 -14.80 -2.56 3.80
CA THR A 128 -15.52 -1.58 4.63
C THR A 128 -15.75 -0.26 3.88
N LEU A 129 -14.81 0.12 3.01
CA LEU A 129 -14.94 1.29 2.12
C LEU A 129 -15.68 0.96 0.82
N GLU A 130 -16.23 -0.24 0.69
CA GLU A 130 -16.95 -0.71 -0.49
C GLU A 130 -16.15 -0.50 -1.79
N SER A 131 -14.87 -0.83 -1.75
CA SER A 131 -13.98 -0.71 -2.90
C SER A 131 -14.36 -1.72 -3.98
N GLU A 132 -14.27 -1.30 -5.24
CA GLU A 132 -14.56 -2.14 -6.41
C GLU A 132 -13.31 -2.82 -6.95
N LEU A 133 -12.15 -2.19 -6.72
CA LEU A 133 -10.84 -2.64 -7.20
C LEU A 133 -9.84 -2.65 -6.05
N PHE A 134 -9.11 -3.75 -5.92
CA PHE A 134 -8.00 -3.91 -4.99
C PHE A 134 -6.68 -4.09 -5.75
N LEU A 135 -5.68 -3.28 -5.42
CA LEU A 135 -4.36 -3.33 -6.04
C LEU A 135 -3.31 -3.81 -5.04
N THR A 136 -2.54 -4.78 -5.42
CA THR A 136 -1.48 -5.35 -4.57
C THR A 136 -0.34 -5.92 -5.40
N THR A 137 0.83 -6.05 -4.78
CA THR A 137 1.98 -6.78 -5.32
C THR A 137 2.22 -8.10 -4.57
N ASP A 138 1.38 -8.44 -3.60
CA ASP A 138 1.46 -9.69 -2.83
C ASP A 138 0.43 -10.70 -3.36
N ALA A 139 0.92 -11.85 -3.84
CA ALA A 139 0.07 -12.90 -4.41
C ALA A 139 -0.92 -13.49 -3.38
N ARG A 140 -0.53 -13.60 -2.10
CA ARG A 140 -1.41 -14.12 -1.05
C ARG A 140 -2.54 -13.15 -0.75
N GLN A 141 -2.22 -11.87 -0.69
CA GLN A 141 -3.21 -10.83 -0.49
C GLN A 141 -4.15 -10.69 -1.69
N ALA A 142 -3.64 -10.91 -2.92
CA ALA A 142 -4.46 -10.97 -4.13
C ALA A 142 -5.45 -12.14 -4.08
N GLN A 143 -5.02 -13.32 -3.62
CA GLN A 143 -5.90 -14.49 -3.46
C GLN A 143 -6.99 -14.24 -2.41
N LEU A 144 -6.62 -13.66 -1.26
CA LEU A 144 -7.56 -13.29 -0.19
C LEU A 144 -8.62 -12.30 -0.71
N ALA A 145 -8.19 -11.22 -1.36
CA ALA A 145 -9.10 -10.20 -1.88
C ALA A 145 -10.07 -10.77 -2.95
N LYS A 146 -9.57 -11.66 -3.82
CA LYS A 146 -10.43 -12.37 -4.80
C LYS A 146 -11.44 -13.28 -4.14
N ALA A 147 -11.06 -14.01 -3.08
CA ALA A 147 -11.97 -14.88 -2.33
C ALA A 147 -13.11 -14.10 -1.69
N GLU A 148 -12.88 -12.85 -1.34
CA GLU A 148 -13.88 -11.91 -0.80
C GLU A 148 -14.65 -11.11 -1.88
N GLY A 149 -14.49 -11.48 -3.15
CA GLY A 149 -15.26 -10.91 -4.26
C GLY A 149 -14.73 -9.55 -4.78
N LEU A 150 -13.58 -9.08 -4.34
CA LEU A 150 -12.98 -7.87 -4.89
C LEU A 150 -12.38 -8.16 -6.28
N LYS A 151 -12.57 -7.21 -7.20
CA LYS A 151 -11.78 -7.22 -8.43
C LYS A 151 -10.32 -6.89 -8.07
N VAL A 152 -9.38 -7.71 -8.51
CA VAL A 152 -7.97 -7.55 -8.13
C VAL A 152 -7.12 -7.28 -9.37
N ALA A 153 -6.27 -6.27 -9.27
CA ALA A 153 -5.15 -6.06 -10.16
C ALA A 153 -3.86 -6.36 -9.37
N SER A 154 -3.26 -7.50 -9.63
CA SER A 154 -1.95 -7.86 -9.09
C SER A 154 -0.85 -7.52 -10.09
N VAL A 155 0.27 -7.03 -9.58
CA VAL A 155 1.49 -6.75 -10.35
C VAL A 155 2.59 -7.60 -9.75
N GLU A 156 2.95 -8.64 -10.48
CA GLU A 156 4.11 -9.48 -10.17
C GLU A 156 5.42 -8.81 -10.60
#